data_c94aab4aac49de798eb59830eb24ef34
#
_entry.id   c94aab4aac49de798eb59830eb24ef34
#
_cell.length_a   1.000
_cell.length_b   1.000
_cell.length_c   1.000
_cell.angle_alpha   90.00
_cell.angle_beta   90.00
_cell.angle_gamma   90.00
#
_symmetry.space_group_name_H-M   'P 1'
#
loop_
_entity.id
_entity.type
_entity.pdbx_description
1 polymer ?
#
loop_
_entity_poly.entity_id
_entity_poly.type
_entity_poly.pdbx_seq_one_letter_code
_entity_poly.pdbx_strand_id
1 'polypeptide(L)'
;MKRNKHHGLNVEFDGLCMDFGHVSLNKKKEFLCGDCYKIEENDKDHVLVLSDGLGSGVKANILSTLTATMLSTMIINQVELDEAVRAVAKTLPVCSVRNLAYATFTVLNFQGKQVSLYQFDNPDAILIRDGKLFDYPVETSMIEEKEIHKSCFELKDMLIVMSDGVTNAGMGKTTNGGWGRDDVMAFCRAKYHKGMSAQEMAGYLAEASLDLNLNETDDDITAIVLRMRHKQVVNLMIGPPSKEEHDERYLKSFFDSEGYHVICGGTTAQCAARYLDKELISLSETACGDVPAYYKLEGTELVTEGFLTIEHLLEYCEEWMEDRLSFNRLKRKKDAAALLGVMLFEQATDINFYFGGAINKSNVELGITEKRKEQVAEELVEHLQNAGKNVNIAFWAI
;
A
#
# COMPACT_ATOMS: atom_id res chain seq x y z
N MET A 1 -20.80 -12.07 1.22
CA MET A 1 -20.14 -11.29 0.17
C MET A 1 -18.65 -11.54 0.31
N LYS A 2 -17.98 -12.18 -0.66
CA LYS A 2 -16.53 -12.35 -0.64
C LYS A 2 -15.94 -10.95 -0.88
N ARG A 3 -15.35 -10.34 0.15
CA ARG A 3 -14.54 -9.13 0.00
C ARG A 3 -13.42 -9.46 -1.00
N ASN A 4 -13.28 -8.64 -2.03
CA ASN A 4 -12.13 -8.71 -2.93
C ASN A 4 -10.86 -8.63 -2.06
N LYS A 5 -10.10 -9.70 -2.04
CA LYS A 5 -8.76 -9.67 -1.46
C LYS A 5 -7.93 -8.79 -2.39
N HIS A 6 -7.66 -7.57 -1.97
CA HIS A 6 -6.64 -6.74 -2.59
C HIS A 6 -5.29 -7.34 -2.19
N HIS A 7 -4.82 -8.30 -2.97
CA HIS A 7 -3.43 -8.75 -2.87
C HIS A 7 -2.56 -7.63 -3.45
N GLY A 8 -1.61 -7.13 -2.67
CA GLY A 8 -0.53 -6.31 -3.22
C GLY A 8 0.20 -7.12 -4.30
N LEU A 9 0.75 -6.45 -5.31
CA LEU A 9 1.56 -7.08 -6.35
C LEU A 9 2.80 -7.71 -5.69
N ASN A 10 2.81 -9.02 -5.52
CA ASN A 10 3.90 -9.77 -4.89
C ASN A 10 4.90 -10.23 -5.95
N VAL A 11 5.58 -9.26 -6.55
CA VAL A 11 6.57 -9.49 -7.62
C VAL A 11 7.97 -9.45 -7.04
N GLU A 12 8.69 -10.56 -7.08
CA GLU A 12 10.05 -10.66 -6.59
C GLU A 12 11.04 -10.97 -7.72
N PHE A 13 12.12 -10.17 -7.81
CA PHE A 13 13.20 -10.39 -8.77
C PHE A 13 14.56 -10.03 -8.16
N ASP A 14 15.51 -10.96 -8.18
CA ASP A 14 16.91 -10.72 -7.79
C ASP A 14 17.06 -10.01 -6.42
N GLY A 15 16.25 -10.40 -5.43
CA GLY A 15 16.25 -9.78 -4.10
C GLY A 15 15.55 -8.39 -4.03
N LEU A 16 14.90 -7.97 -5.13
CA LEU A 16 14.00 -6.83 -5.16
C LEU A 16 12.55 -7.31 -5.10
N CYS A 17 11.70 -6.52 -4.49
CA CYS A 17 10.25 -6.72 -4.49
C CYS A 17 9.55 -5.47 -5.04
N MET A 18 8.34 -5.65 -5.56
CA MET A 18 7.50 -4.54 -5.97
C MET A 18 6.65 -4.08 -4.80
N ASP A 19 6.83 -2.84 -4.41
CA ASP A 19 6.00 -2.13 -3.45
C ASP A 19 4.85 -1.44 -4.19
N PHE A 20 3.63 -1.58 -3.67
CA PHE A 20 2.40 -1.06 -4.26
C PHE A 20 1.74 -0.07 -3.32
N GLY A 21 1.42 1.10 -3.82
CA GLY A 21 0.68 2.11 -3.09
C GLY A 21 -0.43 2.70 -3.95
N HIS A 22 -1.56 2.99 -3.36
CA HIS A 22 -2.64 3.66 -4.07
C HIS A 22 -3.50 4.50 -3.14
N VAL A 23 -4.11 5.53 -3.72
CA VAL A 23 -5.17 6.33 -3.10
C VAL A 23 -6.24 6.58 -4.15
N SER A 24 -7.50 6.39 -3.77
CA SER A 24 -8.66 6.77 -4.57
C SER A 24 -9.59 7.61 -3.72
N LEU A 25 -9.98 8.78 -4.24
CA LEU A 25 -10.87 9.73 -3.59
C LEU A 25 -12.10 9.92 -4.47
N ASN A 26 -13.28 9.78 -3.88
CA ASN A 26 -14.52 9.96 -4.61
C ASN A 26 -14.77 11.43 -4.91
N LYS A 27 -15.40 11.71 -6.03
CA LYS A 27 -16.02 12.99 -6.34
C LYS A 27 -16.97 13.41 -5.23
N LYS A 28 -16.97 14.68 -4.88
CA LYS A 28 -17.85 15.23 -3.84
C LYS A 28 -19.30 14.81 -4.08
N LYS A 29 -19.96 14.32 -3.01
CA LYS A 29 -21.34 13.81 -2.98
C LYS A 29 -21.58 12.47 -3.70
N GLU A 30 -20.57 11.86 -4.26
CA GLU A 30 -20.70 10.50 -4.81
C GLU A 30 -20.31 9.46 -3.76
N PHE A 31 -21.08 8.37 -3.71
CA PHE A 31 -20.83 7.26 -2.77
C PHE A 31 -19.81 6.24 -3.31
N LEU A 32 -19.63 6.20 -4.64
CA LEU A 32 -18.72 5.30 -5.32
C LEU A 32 -17.76 6.11 -6.19
N CYS A 33 -16.50 5.72 -6.17
CA CYS A 33 -15.48 6.22 -7.07
C CYS A 33 -15.81 5.80 -8.51
N GLY A 34 -15.77 6.73 -9.45
CA GLY A 34 -15.87 6.44 -10.88
C GLY A 34 -14.64 5.71 -11.42
N ASP A 35 -13.50 5.88 -10.76
CA ASP A 35 -12.27 5.13 -11.06
C ASP A 35 -12.31 3.73 -10.46
N CYS A 36 -11.70 2.79 -11.16
CA CYS A 36 -11.50 1.42 -10.68
C CYS A 36 -10.12 0.93 -11.11
N TYR A 37 -9.42 0.24 -10.23
CA TYR A 37 -8.26 -0.54 -10.63
C TYR A 37 -8.46 -2.02 -10.34
N LYS A 38 -7.80 -2.85 -11.12
CA LYS A 38 -7.82 -4.29 -10.99
C LYS A 38 -6.42 -4.84 -11.14
N ILE A 39 -6.09 -5.81 -10.27
CA ILE A 39 -4.86 -6.58 -10.34
C ILE A 39 -5.23 -8.02 -10.56
N GLU A 40 -4.62 -8.66 -11.56
CA GLU A 40 -4.67 -10.09 -11.81
C GLU A 40 -3.25 -10.63 -11.91
N GLU A 41 -3.03 -11.82 -11.39
CA GLU A 41 -1.72 -12.45 -11.36
C GLU A 41 -1.80 -13.94 -11.68
N ASN A 42 -0.76 -14.46 -12.29
CA ASN A 42 -0.50 -15.88 -12.44
C ASN A 42 0.96 -16.18 -12.10
N ASP A 43 1.43 -17.40 -12.30
CA ASP A 43 2.80 -17.82 -11.93
C ASP A 43 3.93 -17.01 -12.62
N LYS A 44 3.62 -16.27 -13.70
CA LYS A 44 4.63 -15.61 -14.55
C LYS A 44 4.39 -14.13 -14.77
N ASP A 45 3.13 -13.75 -14.83
CA ASP A 45 2.70 -12.42 -15.27
C ASP A 45 1.83 -11.75 -14.21
N HIS A 46 1.92 -10.44 -14.13
CA HIS A 46 1.06 -9.61 -13.29
C HIS A 46 0.48 -8.50 -14.16
N VAL A 47 -0.81 -8.33 -14.09
CA VAL A 47 -1.52 -7.29 -14.86
C VAL A 47 -2.22 -6.34 -13.91
N LEU A 48 -1.93 -5.06 -14.03
CA LEU A 48 -2.66 -4.00 -13.36
C LEU A 48 -3.37 -3.15 -14.40
N VAL A 49 -4.65 -2.91 -14.19
CA VAL A 49 -5.45 -2.01 -15.02
C VAL A 49 -6.06 -0.94 -14.14
N LEU A 50 -5.80 0.34 -14.47
CA LEU A 50 -6.53 1.49 -13.95
C LEU A 50 -7.51 1.95 -15.04
N SER A 51 -8.76 2.18 -14.69
CA SER A 51 -9.78 2.69 -15.60
C SER A 51 -10.60 3.77 -14.90
N ASP A 52 -10.86 4.86 -15.61
CA ASP A 52 -11.80 5.90 -15.22
C ASP A 52 -13.06 5.79 -16.09
N GLY A 53 -14.21 5.78 -15.44
CA GLY A 53 -15.51 5.63 -16.09
C GLY A 53 -16.14 6.99 -16.41
N LEU A 54 -16.59 7.17 -17.65
CA LEU A 54 -17.22 8.43 -18.06
C LEU A 54 -18.41 8.82 -17.17
N GLY A 55 -18.33 10.00 -16.58
CA GLY A 55 -19.37 10.56 -15.74
C GLY A 55 -19.00 10.58 -14.27
N SER A 56 -19.88 10.17 -13.39
CA SER A 56 -19.62 10.05 -11.95
C SER A 56 -20.53 9.05 -11.27
N GLY A 57 -20.16 8.61 -10.07
CA GLY A 57 -20.95 7.72 -9.23
C GLY A 57 -21.16 6.33 -9.83
N VAL A 58 -22.35 5.75 -9.62
CA VAL A 58 -22.63 4.35 -9.94
C VAL A 58 -22.39 3.99 -11.41
N LYS A 59 -22.72 4.86 -12.35
CA LYS A 59 -22.54 4.56 -13.78
C LYS A 59 -21.06 4.53 -14.16
N ALA A 60 -20.29 5.52 -13.73
CA ALA A 60 -18.86 5.58 -13.97
C ALA A 60 -18.18 4.37 -13.32
N ASN A 61 -18.53 4.05 -12.07
CA ASN A 61 -18.02 2.89 -11.36
C ASN A 61 -18.29 1.56 -12.09
N ILE A 62 -19.49 1.37 -12.64
CA ILE A 62 -19.80 0.17 -13.43
C ILE A 62 -18.94 0.09 -14.69
N LEU A 63 -18.79 1.21 -15.42
CA LEU A 63 -18.00 1.24 -16.65
C LEU A 63 -16.52 0.96 -16.38
N SER A 64 -15.93 1.64 -15.42
CA SER A 64 -14.52 1.44 -15.04
C SER A 64 -14.27 0.03 -14.52
N THR A 65 -15.17 -0.51 -13.68
CA THR A 65 -15.05 -1.87 -13.14
C THR A 65 -15.13 -2.93 -14.24
N LEU A 66 -16.06 -2.80 -15.19
CA LEU A 66 -16.17 -3.71 -16.33
C LEU A 66 -14.92 -3.62 -17.21
N THR A 67 -14.48 -2.42 -17.55
CA THR A 67 -13.29 -2.19 -18.37
C THR A 67 -12.05 -2.80 -17.71
N ALA A 68 -11.78 -2.46 -16.45
CA ALA A 68 -10.63 -2.96 -15.71
C ALA A 68 -10.67 -4.51 -15.60
N THR A 69 -11.83 -5.08 -15.28
CA THR A 69 -11.99 -6.54 -15.15
C THR A 69 -11.81 -7.26 -16.48
N MET A 70 -12.43 -6.76 -17.56
CA MET A 70 -12.30 -7.40 -18.88
C MET A 70 -10.86 -7.35 -19.37
N LEU A 71 -10.21 -6.18 -19.34
CA LEU A 71 -8.83 -6.04 -19.80
C LEU A 71 -7.88 -6.88 -18.96
N SER A 72 -7.94 -6.82 -17.63
CA SER A 72 -7.04 -7.58 -16.78
C SER A 72 -7.20 -9.09 -16.98
N THR A 73 -8.45 -9.58 -17.03
CA THR A 73 -8.74 -11.00 -17.23
C THR A 73 -8.29 -11.50 -18.60
N MET A 74 -8.51 -10.72 -19.66
CA MET A 74 -8.12 -11.13 -21.01
C MET A 74 -6.60 -11.15 -21.16
N ILE A 75 -5.91 -10.11 -20.69
CA ILE A 75 -4.46 -9.98 -20.84
C ILE A 75 -3.71 -11.02 -19.99
N ILE A 76 -4.13 -11.28 -18.75
CA ILE A 76 -3.50 -12.32 -17.91
C ILE A 76 -3.67 -13.73 -18.52
N ASN A 77 -4.73 -13.95 -19.31
CA ASN A 77 -4.94 -15.16 -20.08
C ASN A 77 -4.32 -15.10 -21.49
N GLN A 78 -3.34 -14.23 -21.72
CA GLN A 78 -2.54 -14.13 -22.95
C GLN A 78 -3.32 -13.71 -24.19
N VAL A 79 -4.46 -13.05 -24.02
CA VAL A 79 -5.16 -12.40 -25.16
C VAL A 79 -4.35 -11.15 -25.54
N GLU A 80 -4.11 -11.02 -26.84
CA GLU A 80 -3.42 -9.85 -27.36
C GLU A 80 -4.16 -8.55 -27.04
N LEU A 81 -3.41 -7.48 -26.69
CA LEU A 81 -4.02 -6.22 -26.28
C LEU A 81 -5.02 -5.68 -27.28
N ASP A 82 -4.68 -5.71 -28.56
CA ASP A 82 -5.54 -5.17 -29.62
C ASP A 82 -6.89 -5.90 -29.69
N GLU A 83 -6.89 -7.21 -29.43
CA GLU A 83 -8.10 -8.02 -29.35
C GLU A 83 -8.89 -7.69 -28.09
N ALA A 84 -8.21 -7.57 -26.92
CA ALA A 84 -8.84 -7.20 -25.67
C ALA A 84 -9.51 -5.82 -25.74
N VAL A 85 -8.82 -4.82 -26.31
CA VAL A 85 -9.38 -3.45 -26.51
C VAL A 85 -10.58 -3.49 -27.45
N ARG A 86 -10.52 -4.24 -28.56
CA ARG A 86 -11.68 -4.40 -29.47
C ARG A 86 -12.88 -5.06 -28.79
N ALA A 87 -12.64 -6.07 -27.96
CA ALA A 87 -13.70 -6.74 -27.21
C ALA A 87 -14.37 -5.76 -26.22
N VAL A 88 -13.58 -5.00 -25.47
CA VAL A 88 -14.08 -3.98 -24.53
C VAL A 88 -14.87 -2.91 -25.29
N ALA A 89 -14.32 -2.35 -26.38
CA ALA A 89 -14.98 -1.33 -27.17
C ALA A 89 -16.36 -1.77 -27.74
N LYS A 90 -16.51 -3.05 -28.07
CA LYS A 90 -17.78 -3.61 -28.59
C LYS A 90 -18.78 -3.98 -27.49
N THR A 91 -18.32 -4.20 -26.26
CA THR A 91 -19.17 -4.71 -25.18
C THR A 91 -19.72 -3.60 -24.29
N LEU A 92 -18.97 -2.51 -24.13
CA LEU A 92 -19.39 -1.41 -23.28
C LEU A 92 -20.55 -0.62 -23.91
N PRO A 93 -21.53 -0.21 -23.10
CA PRO A 93 -22.67 0.58 -23.61
C PRO A 93 -22.19 1.93 -24.14
N VAL A 94 -22.65 2.30 -25.31
CA VAL A 94 -22.36 3.58 -25.95
C VAL A 94 -23.17 4.69 -25.29
N CYS A 95 -22.51 5.76 -24.84
CA CYS A 95 -23.20 6.95 -24.34
C CYS A 95 -24.00 7.61 -25.47
N SER A 96 -25.32 7.67 -25.36
CA SER A 96 -26.24 8.22 -26.37
C SER A 96 -26.03 9.71 -26.68
N VAL A 97 -25.33 10.45 -25.79
CA VAL A 97 -25.08 11.90 -25.93
C VAL A 97 -23.79 12.20 -26.69
N ARG A 98 -22.76 11.33 -26.53
CA ARG A 98 -21.43 11.52 -27.15
C ARG A 98 -21.07 10.42 -28.16
N ASN A 99 -21.94 9.45 -28.37
CA ASN A 99 -21.75 8.29 -29.25
C ASN A 99 -20.48 7.46 -28.96
N LEU A 100 -19.99 7.50 -27.72
CA LEU A 100 -18.77 6.85 -27.28
C LEU A 100 -19.08 5.99 -26.04
N ALA A 101 -18.71 4.73 -26.06
CA ALA A 101 -18.60 3.92 -24.86
C ALA A 101 -17.28 4.31 -24.21
N TYR A 102 -17.32 4.99 -23.06
CA TYR A 102 -16.12 5.58 -22.54
C TYR A 102 -15.81 5.06 -21.13
N ALA A 103 -14.74 4.33 -21.05
CA ALA A 103 -13.86 4.32 -19.91
C ALA A 103 -12.44 4.46 -20.46
N THR A 104 -11.67 5.35 -19.89
CA THR A 104 -10.22 5.44 -20.13
C THR A 104 -9.53 4.22 -19.54
N PHE A 105 -8.31 3.93 -19.91
CA PHE A 105 -7.55 2.89 -19.22
C PHE A 105 -6.05 3.10 -19.29
N THR A 106 -5.38 2.63 -18.26
CA THR A 106 -3.94 2.36 -18.22
C THR A 106 -3.73 0.90 -17.86
N VAL A 107 -3.08 0.15 -18.73
CA VAL A 107 -2.72 -1.25 -18.53
C VAL A 107 -1.23 -1.36 -18.31
N LEU A 108 -0.84 -2.02 -17.25
CA LEU A 108 0.53 -2.44 -16.95
C LEU A 108 0.59 -3.96 -16.94
N ASN A 109 1.37 -4.52 -17.85
CA ASN A 109 1.65 -5.96 -17.88
C ASN A 109 3.12 -6.19 -17.53
N PHE A 110 3.35 -6.88 -16.42
CA PHE A 110 4.69 -7.15 -15.88
C PHE A 110 5.12 -8.58 -16.23
N GLN A 111 6.26 -8.67 -16.91
CA GLN A 111 6.97 -9.92 -17.15
C GLN A 111 8.37 -9.77 -16.55
N GLY A 112 8.51 -10.19 -15.32
CA GLY A 112 9.70 -9.85 -14.58
C GLY A 112 9.79 -8.34 -14.32
N LYS A 113 10.97 -7.75 -14.59
CA LYS A 113 11.20 -6.31 -14.50
C LYS A 113 10.69 -5.55 -15.74
N GLN A 114 10.35 -6.25 -16.81
CA GLN A 114 9.83 -5.64 -18.01
C GLN A 114 8.37 -5.26 -17.82
N VAL A 115 8.04 -4.04 -18.20
CA VAL A 115 6.70 -3.48 -18.15
C VAL A 115 6.26 -3.11 -19.54
N SER A 116 5.17 -3.71 -19.99
CA SER A 116 4.43 -3.24 -21.15
C SER A 116 3.32 -2.33 -20.65
N LEU A 117 3.38 -1.06 -21.04
CA LEU A 117 2.43 -0.02 -20.66
C LEU A 117 1.56 0.33 -21.86
N TYR A 118 0.25 0.36 -21.66
CA TYR A 118 -0.73 0.76 -22.66
C TYR A 118 -1.70 1.76 -22.04
N GLN A 119 -1.85 2.93 -22.66
CA GLN A 119 -2.69 4.00 -22.14
C GLN A 119 -3.66 4.50 -23.18
N PHE A 120 -4.89 4.71 -22.78
CA PHE A 120 -5.94 5.32 -23.54
C PHE A 120 -6.61 6.40 -22.71
N ASP A 121 -6.44 7.64 -23.13
CA ASP A 121 -7.10 8.84 -22.60
C ASP A 121 -6.89 9.10 -21.07
N ASN A 122 -5.97 8.36 -20.44
CA ASN A 122 -5.41 8.66 -19.13
C ASN A 122 -4.13 9.47 -19.25
N PRO A 123 -3.78 10.27 -18.25
CA PRO A 123 -2.48 10.96 -18.22
C PRO A 123 -1.32 9.99 -18.39
N ASP A 124 -0.34 10.32 -19.22
CA ASP A 124 0.85 9.51 -19.42
C ASP A 124 1.55 9.23 -18.07
N ALA A 125 1.94 7.99 -17.86
CA ALA A 125 2.62 7.55 -16.65
C ALA A 125 3.92 8.33 -16.40
N ILE A 126 4.31 8.44 -15.15
CA ILE A 126 5.56 9.10 -14.73
C ILE A 126 6.54 8.03 -14.26
N LEU A 127 7.73 8.02 -14.84
CA LEU A 127 8.80 7.10 -14.45
C LEU A 127 9.93 7.87 -13.77
N ILE A 128 10.31 7.42 -12.58
CA ILE A 128 11.45 7.94 -11.82
C ILE A 128 12.50 6.85 -11.71
N ARG A 129 13.76 7.20 -12.00
CA ARG A 129 14.93 6.34 -11.81
C ARG A 129 16.00 7.10 -11.02
N ASP A 130 16.41 6.54 -9.90
CA ASP A 130 17.41 7.16 -9.01
C ASP A 130 17.09 8.63 -8.69
N GLY A 131 15.83 8.92 -8.41
CA GLY A 131 15.34 10.26 -8.08
C GLY A 131 15.28 11.24 -9.25
N LYS A 132 15.45 10.78 -10.49
CA LYS A 132 15.35 11.60 -11.71
C LYS A 132 14.15 11.15 -12.53
N LEU A 133 13.46 12.12 -13.10
CA LEU A 133 12.46 11.84 -14.13
C LEU A 133 13.14 11.15 -15.32
N PHE A 134 12.50 10.14 -15.85
CA PHE A 134 13.01 9.36 -16.97
C PHE A 134 11.96 9.29 -18.07
N ASP A 135 12.35 9.73 -19.26
CA ASP A 135 11.53 9.63 -20.46
C ASP A 135 11.62 8.20 -21.02
N TYR A 136 10.50 7.63 -21.38
CA TYR A 136 10.41 6.33 -22.03
C TYR A 136 9.83 6.49 -23.43
N PRO A 137 10.21 5.63 -24.39
CA PRO A 137 9.69 5.72 -25.75
C PRO A 137 8.20 5.39 -25.77
N VAL A 138 7.42 6.17 -26.50
CA VAL A 138 5.99 5.98 -26.69
C VAL A 138 5.73 5.75 -28.17
N GLU A 139 5.07 4.64 -28.49
CA GLU A 139 4.53 4.34 -29.80
C GLU A 139 3.03 4.58 -29.79
N THR A 140 2.52 5.29 -30.77
CA THR A 140 1.08 5.54 -30.92
C THR A 140 0.49 4.58 -31.94
N SER A 141 -0.62 3.93 -31.57
CA SER A 141 -1.39 3.08 -32.48
C SER A 141 -2.89 3.37 -32.41
N MET A 142 -3.59 3.19 -33.52
CA MET A 142 -5.06 3.36 -33.58
C MET A 142 -5.75 2.00 -33.49
N ILE A 143 -6.61 1.81 -32.48
CA ILE A 143 -7.44 0.61 -32.30
C ILE A 143 -8.90 1.04 -32.13
N GLU A 144 -9.79 0.65 -33.05
CA GLU A 144 -11.22 1.02 -33.01
C GLU A 144 -11.41 2.54 -32.78
N GLU A 145 -10.73 3.36 -33.59
CA GLU A 145 -10.73 4.83 -33.54
C GLU A 145 -10.17 5.43 -32.23
N LYS A 146 -9.53 4.62 -31.38
CA LYS A 146 -8.88 5.04 -30.14
C LYS A 146 -7.37 5.14 -30.35
N GLU A 147 -6.81 6.28 -29.95
CA GLU A 147 -5.36 6.47 -29.93
C GLU A 147 -4.79 5.80 -28.67
N ILE A 148 -4.01 4.76 -28.84
CA ILE A 148 -3.38 4.00 -27.76
C ILE A 148 -1.90 4.31 -27.72
N HIS A 149 -1.42 4.80 -26.60
CA HIS A 149 0.00 4.95 -26.31
C HIS A 149 0.57 3.62 -25.81
N LYS A 150 1.60 3.12 -26.44
CA LYS A 150 2.28 1.86 -26.11
C LYS A 150 3.72 2.13 -25.75
N SER A 151 4.19 1.50 -24.67
CA SER A 151 5.58 1.60 -24.22
C SER A 151 6.05 0.27 -23.63
N CYS A 152 7.34 0.01 -23.75
CA CYS A 152 7.97 -1.12 -23.09
C CYS A 152 9.28 -0.65 -22.46
N PHE A 153 9.44 -0.90 -21.16
CA PHE A 153 10.63 -0.49 -20.42
C PHE A 153 10.87 -1.40 -19.21
N GLU A 154 12.09 -1.35 -18.68
CA GLU A 154 12.43 -2.01 -17.42
C GLU A 154 12.09 -1.10 -16.23
N LEU A 155 11.29 -1.58 -15.28
CA LEU A 155 11.03 -0.89 -14.03
C LEU A 155 12.22 -1.08 -13.09
N LYS A 156 12.89 0.04 -12.74
CA LYS A 156 14.08 0.04 -11.88
C LYS A 156 13.87 0.72 -10.53
N ASP A 157 12.92 1.65 -10.46
CA ASP A 157 12.65 2.40 -9.23
C ASP A 157 11.14 2.65 -9.11
N MET A 158 10.60 3.78 -9.57
CA MET A 158 9.21 4.15 -9.30
C MET A 158 8.45 4.47 -10.58
N LEU A 159 7.26 3.90 -10.71
CA LEU A 159 6.30 4.17 -11.78
C LEU A 159 4.99 4.68 -11.14
N ILE A 160 4.48 5.78 -11.67
CA ILE A 160 3.26 6.43 -11.20
C ILE A 160 2.26 6.47 -12.35
N VAL A 161 1.07 5.93 -12.11
CA VAL A 161 -0.08 6.03 -13.01
C VAL A 161 -1.24 6.69 -12.27
N MET A 162 -2.07 7.44 -12.99
CA MET A 162 -3.13 8.23 -12.38
C MET A 162 -4.31 8.42 -13.32
N SER A 163 -5.49 8.70 -12.75
CA SER A 163 -6.64 9.23 -13.50
C SER A 163 -6.47 10.74 -13.74
N ASP A 164 -7.28 11.28 -14.64
CA ASP A 164 -7.21 12.68 -14.99
C ASP A 164 -7.63 13.64 -13.86
N GLY A 165 -8.37 13.15 -12.85
CA GLY A 165 -8.70 13.92 -11.65
C GLY A 165 -7.47 14.40 -10.87
N VAL A 166 -6.30 13.74 -11.03
CA VAL A 166 -5.03 14.25 -10.48
C VAL A 166 -4.53 15.45 -11.28
N THR A 167 -4.46 15.31 -12.60
CA THR A 167 -3.95 16.38 -13.48
C THR A 167 -4.92 17.54 -13.63
N ASN A 168 -6.21 17.31 -13.46
CA ASN A 168 -7.27 18.33 -13.46
C ASN A 168 -7.48 19.00 -12.07
N ALA A 169 -6.75 18.56 -11.04
CA ALA A 169 -6.92 19.09 -9.68
C ALA A 169 -6.79 20.61 -9.65
N GLY A 170 -7.71 21.26 -8.96
CA GLY A 170 -7.79 22.72 -8.82
C GLY A 170 -8.29 23.48 -10.04
N MET A 171 -8.73 22.81 -11.10
CA MET A 171 -9.26 23.47 -12.32
C MET A 171 -10.43 24.39 -11.99
N GLY A 172 -10.30 25.67 -12.41
CA GLY A 172 -11.31 26.69 -12.13
C GLY A 172 -11.42 27.12 -10.66
N LYS A 173 -10.58 26.61 -9.77
CA LYS A 173 -10.49 27.01 -8.34
C LYS A 173 -9.14 27.67 -8.06
N THR A 174 -8.10 26.90 -7.92
CA THR A 174 -6.74 27.35 -7.61
C THR A 174 -5.84 27.45 -8.83
N THR A 175 -6.21 26.75 -9.91
CA THR A 175 -5.51 26.76 -11.20
C THR A 175 -6.50 27.04 -12.33
N ASN A 176 -6.01 27.61 -13.45
CA ASN A 176 -6.88 27.88 -14.60
C ASN A 176 -7.15 26.61 -15.44
N GLY A 177 -6.16 25.74 -15.58
CA GLY A 177 -6.22 24.56 -16.48
C GLY A 177 -5.96 23.22 -15.78
N GLY A 178 -6.16 23.17 -14.47
CA GLY A 178 -5.77 22.02 -13.65
C GLY A 178 -4.33 22.09 -13.18
N TRP A 179 -3.87 21.07 -12.45
CA TRP A 179 -2.49 20.96 -11.99
C TRP A 179 -1.52 20.74 -13.17
N GLY A 180 -1.97 19.94 -14.13
CA GLY A 180 -1.16 19.63 -15.31
C GLY A 180 -0.08 18.55 -15.02
N ARG A 181 0.18 17.71 -16.04
CA ARG A 181 1.12 16.58 -15.91
C ARG A 181 2.54 17.03 -15.56
N ASP A 182 3.04 18.10 -16.17
CA ASP A 182 4.41 18.57 -15.97
C ASP A 182 4.64 19.04 -14.52
N ASP A 183 3.67 19.72 -13.94
CA ASP A 183 3.73 20.16 -12.54
C ASP A 183 3.61 18.97 -11.58
N VAL A 184 2.79 17.96 -11.92
CA VAL A 184 2.74 16.68 -11.16
C VAL A 184 4.08 15.98 -11.21
N MET A 185 4.75 15.92 -12.38
CA MET A 185 6.10 15.37 -12.52
C MET A 185 7.12 16.10 -11.65
N ALA A 186 7.09 17.44 -11.68
CA ALA A 186 7.97 18.28 -10.86
C ALA A 186 7.74 18.06 -9.37
N PHE A 187 6.47 17.94 -8.95
CA PHE A 187 6.08 17.63 -7.59
C PHE A 187 6.59 16.25 -7.14
N CYS A 188 6.34 15.20 -7.92
CA CYS A 188 6.81 13.85 -7.62
C CYS A 188 8.34 13.81 -7.44
N ARG A 189 9.07 14.47 -8.34
CA ARG A 189 10.52 14.60 -8.23
C ARG A 189 10.95 15.32 -6.96
N ALA A 190 10.27 16.40 -6.59
CA ALA A 190 10.60 17.19 -5.39
C ALA A 190 10.31 16.42 -4.08
N LYS A 191 9.29 15.56 -4.08
CA LYS A 191 8.91 14.73 -2.92
C LYS A 191 9.74 13.46 -2.81
N TYR A 192 10.29 12.95 -3.93
CA TYR A 192 11.02 11.69 -3.94
C TYR A 192 12.23 11.71 -3.00
N HIS A 193 12.36 10.63 -2.22
CA HIS A 193 13.56 10.30 -1.46
C HIS A 193 13.81 8.78 -1.46
N LYS A 194 15.06 8.36 -1.24
CA LYS A 194 15.49 6.95 -1.41
C LYS A 194 14.73 5.95 -0.54
N GLY A 195 14.27 6.34 0.64
CA GLY A 195 13.51 5.48 1.57
C GLY A 195 11.99 5.54 1.41
N MET A 196 11.47 6.37 0.48
CA MET A 196 10.03 6.57 0.28
C MET A 196 9.34 5.25 -0.10
N SER A 197 8.16 4.99 0.42
CA SER A 197 7.31 3.89 -0.05
C SER A 197 6.43 4.31 -1.24
N ALA A 198 5.88 3.32 -1.94
CA ALA A 198 4.89 3.57 -2.97
C ALA A 198 3.64 4.27 -2.39
N GLN A 199 3.17 3.83 -1.21
CA GLN A 199 2.01 4.40 -0.53
C GLN A 199 2.24 5.86 -0.13
N GLU A 200 3.45 6.23 0.29
CA GLU A 200 3.78 7.60 0.65
C GLU A 200 3.66 8.56 -0.55
N MET A 201 4.17 8.17 -1.71
CA MET A 201 4.05 8.98 -2.91
C MET A 201 2.59 9.10 -3.36
N ALA A 202 1.82 8.00 -3.35
CA ALA A 202 0.39 8.03 -3.67
C ALA A 202 -0.38 8.98 -2.73
N GLY A 203 -0.08 8.92 -1.43
CA GLY A 203 -0.65 9.82 -0.43
C GLY A 203 -0.31 11.29 -0.68
N TYR A 204 0.95 11.61 -1.01
CA TYR A 204 1.32 13.00 -1.35
C TYR A 204 0.58 13.54 -2.57
N LEU A 205 0.40 12.71 -3.60
CA LEU A 205 -0.36 13.10 -4.79
C LEU A 205 -1.83 13.40 -4.44
N ALA A 206 -2.44 12.54 -3.64
CA ALA A 206 -3.83 12.71 -3.23
C ALA A 206 -4.01 13.92 -2.31
N GLU A 207 -3.13 14.12 -1.31
CA GLU A 207 -3.15 15.31 -0.44
C GLU A 207 -3.01 16.59 -1.25
N ALA A 208 -2.04 16.66 -2.17
CA ALA A 208 -1.84 17.83 -3.01
C ALA A 208 -3.03 18.10 -3.95
N SER A 209 -3.64 17.03 -4.50
CA SER A 209 -4.84 17.16 -5.32
C SER A 209 -6.01 17.70 -4.50
N LEU A 210 -6.20 17.27 -3.25
CA LEU A 210 -7.22 17.79 -2.34
C LEU A 210 -6.97 19.25 -2.00
N ASP A 211 -5.73 19.63 -1.68
CA ASP A 211 -5.38 21.00 -1.35
C ASP A 211 -5.69 21.94 -2.53
N LEU A 212 -5.32 21.55 -3.77
CA LEU A 212 -5.64 22.30 -4.97
C LEU A 212 -7.15 22.42 -5.20
N ASN A 213 -7.91 21.41 -4.87
CA ASN A 213 -9.37 21.39 -4.94
C ASN A 213 -10.07 22.05 -3.73
N LEU A 214 -9.31 22.69 -2.82
CA LEU A 214 -9.84 23.32 -1.60
C LEU A 214 -10.60 22.32 -0.70
N ASN A 215 -10.09 21.10 -0.60
CA ASN A 215 -10.68 19.96 0.12
C ASN A 215 -12.05 19.49 -0.42
N GLU A 216 -12.39 19.82 -1.65
CA GLU A 216 -13.62 19.40 -2.31
C GLU A 216 -13.31 18.85 -3.71
N THR A 217 -13.34 17.54 -3.86
CA THR A 217 -13.06 16.86 -5.13
C THR A 217 -14.15 17.12 -6.17
N ASP A 218 -13.78 17.72 -7.30
CA ASP A 218 -14.71 17.96 -8.43
C ASP A 218 -14.75 16.78 -9.39
N ASP A 219 -13.81 15.86 -9.25
CA ASP A 219 -13.74 14.60 -9.97
C ASP A 219 -13.21 13.49 -9.08
N ASP A 220 -13.35 12.24 -9.53
CA ASP A 220 -12.72 11.09 -8.89
C ASP A 220 -11.19 11.19 -9.08
N ILE A 221 -10.42 10.95 -8.03
CA ILE A 221 -8.96 11.11 -8.04
C ILE A 221 -8.33 9.78 -7.67
N THR A 222 -7.61 9.16 -8.60
CA THR A 222 -6.87 7.94 -8.32
C THR A 222 -5.41 8.08 -8.71
N ALA A 223 -4.52 7.79 -7.76
CA ALA A 223 -3.08 7.66 -7.99
C ALA A 223 -2.61 6.28 -7.56
N ILE A 224 -1.89 5.60 -8.44
CA ILE A 224 -1.27 4.29 -8.20
C ILE A 224 0.22 4.44 -8.40
N VAL A 225 0.99 3.97 -7.43
CA VAL A 225 2.45 4.00 -7.44
C VAL A 225 2.99 2.59 -7.28
N LEU A 226 3.93 2.24 -8.13
CA LEU A 226 4.67 0.99 -8.10
C LEU A 226 6.15 1.31 -7.89
N ARG A 227 6.80 0.61 -6.97
CA ARG A 227 8.20 0.83 -6.67
C ARG A 227 8.97 -0.47 -6.51
N MET A 228 10.10 -0.57 -7.22
CA MET A 228 11.06 -1.65 -6.98
C MET A 228 11.98 -1.26 -5.83
N ARG A 229 12.06 -2.10 -4.80
CA ARG A 229 12.94 -1.89 -3.64
C ARG A 229 13.50 -3.20 -3.11
N HIS A 230 14.56 -3.11 -2.33
CA HIS A 230 15.08 -4.28 -1.61
C HIS A 230 14.08 -4.77 -0.58
N LYS A 231 14.06 -6.08 -0.38
CA LYS A 231 13.28 -6.68 0.70
C LYS A 231 13.71 -6.10 2.04
N GLN A 232 12.71 -5.80 2.87
CA GLN A 232 12.89 -5.41 4.26
C GLN A 232 12.13 -6.38 5.14
N VAL A 233 12.86 -7.29 5.76
CA VAL A 233 12.29 -8.23 6.72
C VAL A 233 12.14 -7.55 8.07
N VAL A 234 10.98 -7.69 8.69
CA VAL A 234 10.74 -7.29 10.09
C VAL A 234 10.36 -8.53 10.89
N ASN A 235 11.14 -8.80 11.92
CA ASN A 235 10.85 -9.84 12.90
C ASN A 235 10.04 -9.20 14.03
N LEU A 236 8.76 -9.53 14.13
CA LEU A 236 7.85 -8.98 15.13
C LEU A 236 7.58 -10.00 16.24
N MET A 237 8.01 -9.69 17.46
CA MET A 237 7.78 -10.52 18.63
C MET A 237 6.71 -9.92 19.55
N ILE A 238 5.65 -10.69 19.82
CA ILE A 238 4.54 -10.30 20.71
C ILE A 238 4.41 -11.30 21.84
N GLY A 239 4.79 -10.89 23.04
CA GLY A 239 4.76 -11.72 24.25
C GLY A 239 5.86 -12.78 24.32
N PRO A 240 6.21 -13.26 25.53
CA PRO A 240 7.10 -14.39 25.70
C PRO A 240 6.31 -15.71 25.59
N PRO A 241 6.97 -16.85 25.40
CA PRO A 241 6.35 -18.17 25.51
C PRO A 241 5.70 -18.37 26.90
N SER A 242 4.69 -19.24 26.96
CA SER A 242 4.01 -19.56 28.22
C SER A 242 4.89 -20.35 29.20
N LYS A 243 5.98 -20.96 28.73
CA LYS A 243 6.93 -21.75 29.52
C LYS A 243 8.33 -21.17 29.37
N GLU A 244 8.95 -20.82 30.50
CA GLU A 244 10.32 -20.29 30.58
C GLU A 244 11.37 -21.20 29.92
N GLU A 245 11.17 -22.51 29.92
CA GLU A 245 12.06 -23.46 29.24
C GLU A 245 12.18 -23.26 27.72
N HIS A 246 11.24 -22.52 27.13
CA HIS A 246 11.23 -22.19 25.73
C HIS A 246 11.88 -20.81 25.42
N ASP A 247 12.14 -19.99 26.43
CA ASP A 247 12.60 -18.60 26.24
C ASP A 247 13.91 -18.53 25.46
N GLU A 248 14.90 -19.34 25.81
CA GLU A 248 16.21 -19.31 25.14
C GLU A 248 16.09 -19.68 23.67
N ARG A 249 15.34 -20.74 23.34
CA ARG A 249 15.13 -21.16 21.95
C ARG A 249 14.34 -20.12 21.16
N TYR A 250 13.35 -19.51 21.78
CA TYR A 250 12.50 -18.49 21.19
C TYR A 250 13.30 -17.22 20.86
N LEU A 251 14.04 -16.70 21.85
CA LEU A 251 14.89 -15.52 21.70
C LEU A 251 16.04 -15.78 20.72
N LYS A 252 16.66 -16.96 20.79
CA LYS A 252 17.68 -17.34 19.84
C LYS A 252 17.17 -17.34 18.39
N SER A 253 16.04 -17.97 18.13
CA SER A 253 15.43 -18.00 16.80
C SER A 253 15.08 -16.60 16.29
N PHE A 254 14.62 -15.72 17.19
CA PHE A 254 14.30 -14.34 16.87
C PHE A 254 15.54 -13.52 16.51
N PHE A 255 16.57 -13.52 17.34
CA PHE A 255 17.77 -12.69 17.11
C PHE A 255 18.74 -13.27 16.07
N ASP A 256 18.67 -14.57 15.76
CA ASP A 256 19.44 -15.18 14.68
C ASP A 256 18.83 -14.90 13.28
N SER A 257 17.60 -14.38 13.22
CA SER A 257 16.94 -14.06 11.95
C SER A 257 17.44 -12.73 11.38
N GLU A 258 17.58 -12.66 10.06
CA GLU A 258 17.97 -11.42 9.38
C GLU A 258 16.81 -10.41 9.36
N GLY A 259 17.12 -9.12 9.39
CA GLY A 259 16.17 -8.03 9.30
C GLY A 259 16.04 -7.20 10.57
N TYR A 260 15.03 -6.38 10.63
CA TYR A 260 14.72 -5.55 11.81
C TYR A 260 14.07 -6.39 12.91
N HIS A 261 14.38 -6.07 14.17
CA HIS A 261 13.84 -6.74 15.33
C HIS A 261 12.94 -5.77 16.11
N VAL A 262 11.66 -6.14 16.23
CA VAL A 262 10.64 -5.36 16.92
C VAL A 262 10.03 -6.20 18.04
N ILE A 263 10.00 -5.67 19.24
CA ILE A 263 9.47 -6.37 20.42
C ILE A 263 8.26 -5.61 20.97
N CYS A 264 7.14 -6.30 21.08
CA CYS A 264 5.91 -5.80 21.69
C CYS A 264 5.65 -6.54 23.00
N GLY A 265 5.97 -5.89 24.13
CA GLY A 265 5.74 -6.39 25.48
C GLY A 265 6.87 -6.08 26.45
N GLY A 266 6.55 -5.40 27.56
CA GLY A 266 7.55 -5.03 28.56
C GLY A 266 8.24 -6.23 29.19
N THR A 267 7.48 -7.30 29.52
CA THR A 267 8.06 -8.55 30.04
C THR A 267 8.95 -9.23 29.00
N THR A 268 8.51 -9.26 27.74
CA THR A 268 9.30 -9.79 26.61
C THR A 268 10.58 -9.02 26.43
N ALA A 269 10.51 -7.69 26.51
CA ALA A 269 11.67 -6.80 26.41
C ALA A 269 12.68 -7.04 27.53
N GLN A 270 12.21 -7.30 28.77
CA GLN A 270 13.07 -7.67 29.90
C GLN A 270 13.75 -9.03 29.68
N CYS A 271 13.04 -10.02 29.12
CA CYS A 271 13.65 -11.30 28.76
C CYS A 271 14.69 -11.15 27.66
N ALA A 272 14.41 -10.35 26.64
CA ALA A 272 15.34 -10.04 25.56
C ALA A 272 16.58 -9.28 26.06
N ALA A 273 16.40 -8.30 26.94
CA ALA A 273 17.50 -7.54 27.55
C ALA A 273 18.46 -8.44 28.35
N ARG A 274 17.90 -9.38 29.13
CA ARG A 274 18.70 -10.39 29.86
C ARG A 274 19.43 -11.35 28.91
N TYR A 275 18.77 -11.77 27.84
CA TYR A 275 19.37 -12.65 26.83
C TYR A 275 20.53 -11.98 26.10
N LEU A 276 20.38 -10.72 25.75
CA LEU A 276 21.42 -9.94 25.06
C LEU A 276 22.51 -9.38 26.00
N ASP A 277 22.33 -9.49 27.32
CA ASP A 277 23.17 -8.82 28.33
C ASP A 277 23.27 -7.30 28.06
N LYS A 278 22.11 -6.65 27.81
CA LYS A 278 21.98 -5.23 27.49
C LYS A 278 20.96 -4.55 28.41
N GLU A 279 21.13 -3.23 28.56
CA GLU A 279 20.22 -2.40 29.35
C GLU A 279 18.94 -2.07 28.55
N LEU A 280 17.78 -2.23 29.20
CA LEU A 280 16.49 -1.76 28.68
C LEU A 280 16.20 -0.36 29.23
N ILE A 281 16.23 0.64 28.36
CA ILE A 281 16.06 2.05 28.71
C ILE A 281 14.63 2.49 28.38
N SER A 282 13.89 2.93 29.39
CA SER A 282 12.55 3.50 29.21
C SER A 282 12.66 4.95 28.72
N LEU A 283 11.90 5.27 27.68
CA LEU A 283 11.79 6.62 27.10
C LEU A 283 10.43 7.21 27.49
N SER A 284 10.23 7.48 28.78
CA SER A 284 8.94 7.91 29.36
C SER A 284 8.36 9.16 28.69
N GLU A 285 9.19 10.02 28.12
CA GLU A 285 8.80 11.22 27.37
C GLU A 285 8.10 10.92 26.03
N THR A 286 8.12 9.67 25.59
CA THR A 286 7.49 9.25 24.35
C THR A 286 6.03 8.80 24.52
N ALA A 287 5.53 8.74 25.76
CA ALA A 287 4.11 8.49 26.01
C ALA A 287 3.25 9.60 25.40
N CYS A 288 2.17 9.22 24.71
CA CYS A 288 1.29 10.16 24.04
C CYS A 288 -0.17 9.75 24.22
N GLY A 289 -0.96 10.53 24.98
CA GLY A 289 -2.33 10.18 25.32
C GLY A 289 -2.41 8.82 26.01
N ASP A 290 -3.20 7.92 25.47
CA ASP A 290 -3.38 6.56 25.98
C ASP A 290 -2.34 5.57 25.41
N VAL A 291 -1.48 6.01 24.46
CA VAL A 291 -0.41 5.17 23.92
C VAL A 291 0.79 5.17 24.89
N PRO A 292 1.21 4.01 25.39
CA PRO A 292 2.34 3.92 26.32
C PRO A 292 3.66 4.33 25.67
N ALA A 293 4.62 4.72 26.53
CA ALA A 293 5.99 4.99 26.09
C ALA A 293 6.65 3.73 25.50
N TYR A 294 7.60 3.94 24.62
CA TYR A 294 8.45 2.87 24.11
C TYR A 294 9.82 2.85 24.78
N TYR A 295 10.59 1.80 24.50
CA TYR A 295 11.88 1.55 25.12
C TYR A 295 12.97 1.47 24.07
N LYS A 296 14.20 1.65 24.51
CA LYS A 296 15.41 1.41 23.70
C LYS A 296 16.13 0.18 24.24
N LEU A 297 16.42 -0.76 23.36
CA LEU A 297 17.25 -1.95 23.62
C LEU A 297 18.22 -2.08 22.46
N GLU A 298 19.52 -2.15 22.75
CA GLU A 298 20.53 -2.35 21.70
C GLU A 298 20.36 -3.71 21.03
N GLY A 299 20.31 -3.73 19.69
CA GLY A 299 20.02 -4.92 18.90
C GLY A 299 18.54 -5.04 18.48
N THR A 300 17.74 -4.00 18.74
CA THR A 300 16.36 -3.90 18.27
C THR A 300 16.08 -2.51 17.70
N GLU A 301 15.16 -2.43 16.73
CA GLU A 301 14.74 -1.17 16.10
C GLU A 301 13.63 -0.48 16.89
N LEU A 302 12.74 -1.26 17.51
CA LEU A 302 11.64 -0.73 18.31
C LEU A 302 11.25 -1.72 19.41
N VAL A 303 11.05 -1.20 20.62
CA VAL A 303 10.49 -1.98 21.75
C VAL A 303 9.31 -1.21 22.32
N THR A 304 8.13 -1.81 22.31
CA THR A 304 6.91 -1.18 22.84
C THR A 304 6.39 -1.88 24.09
N GLU A 305 5.45 -1.24 24.76
CA GLU A 305 4.81 -1.83 25.96
C GLU A 305 4.13 -3.17 25.64
N GLY A 306 3.44 -3.28 24.51
CA GLY A 306 2.84 -4.54 24.06
C GLY A 306 1.38 -4.44 23.69
N PHE A 307 0.50 -5.06 24.44
CA PHE A 307 -0.90 -5.25 24.07
C PHE A 307 -1.63 -3.93 23.75
N LEU A 308 -1.53 -2.92 24.60
CA LEU A 308 -2.15 -1.62 24.37
C LEU A 308 -1.62 -0.93 23.10
N THR A 309 -0.31 -1.03 22.85
CA THR A 309 0.27 -0.47 21.63
C THR A 309 -0.30 -1.14 20.39
N ILE A 310 -0.55 -2.46 20.43
CA ILE A 310 -1.10 -3.19 19.28
C ILE A 310 -2.59 -2.86 19.11
N GLU A 311 -3.37 -2.71 20.19
CA GLU A 311 -4.77 -2.28 20.09
C GLU A 311 -4.87 -0.90 19.43
N HIS A 312 -4.05 0.08 19.85
CA HIS A 312 -4.01 1.38 19.19
C HIS A 312 -3.51 1.31 17.74
N LEU A 313 -2.60 0.38 17.41
CA LEU A 313 -2.22 0.15 16.03
C LEU A 313 -3.40 -0.37 15.21
N LEU A 314 -4.23 -1.28 15.74
CA LEU A 314 -5.41 -1.77 15.04
C LEU A 314 -6.44 -0.64 14.80
N GLU A 315 -6.66 0.24 15.79
CA GLU A 315 -7.49 1.45 15.59
C GLU A 315 -6.95 2.31 14.42
N TYR A 316 -5.63 2.51 14.35
CA TYR A 316 -5.01 3.23 13.21
C TYR A 316 -5.15 2.48 11.89
N CYS A 317 -5.15 1.14 11.91
CA CYS A 317 -5.39 0.34 10.71
C CYS A 317 -6.83 0.50 10.20
N GLU A 318 -7.81 0.55 11.10
CA GLU A 318 -9.21 0.79 10.74
C GLU A 318 -9.37 2.18 10.12
N GLU A 319 -8.84 3.25 10.76
CA GLU A 319 -8.83 4.60 10.18
C GLU A 319 -8.18 4.61 8.78
N TRP A 320 -7.07 3.90 8.60
CA TRP A 320 -6.36 3.84 7.31
C TRP A 320 -7.14 3.04 6.25
N MET A 321 -7.87 2.01 6.63
CA MET A 321 -8.72 1.25 5.70
C MET A 321 -9.91 2.08 5.21
N GLU A 322 -10.43 2.98 6.04
CA GLU A 322 -11.51 3.90 5.70
C GLU A 322 -11.02 5.12 4.92
N ASP A 323 -9.89 5.71 5.34
CA ASP A 323 -9.27 6.88 4.72
C ASP A 323 -7.77 6.62 4.47
N ARG A 324 -7.43 6.34 3.22
CA ARG A 324 -6.03 6.09 2.81
C ARG A 324 -5.09 7.28 3.05
N LEU A 325 -5.61 8.49 3.19
CA LEU A 325 -4.81 9.67 3.55
C LEU A 325 -4.42 9.68 5.03
N SER A 326 -5.15 8.96 5.88
CA SER A 326 -4.84 8.87 7.31
C SER A 326 -3.44 8.30 7.56
N PHE A 327 -2.91 7.48 6.65
CA PHE A 327 -1.58 6.90 6.76
C PHE A 327 -0.46 7.96 6.75
N ASN A 328 -0.54 8.96 5.89
CA ASN A 328 0.43 10.07 5.90
C ASN A 328 0.31 10.92 7.18
N ARG A 329 -0.89 11.01 7.75
CA ARG A 329 -1.10 11.64 9.07
C ARG A 329 -0.48 10.80 10.18
N LEU A 330 -0.59 9.47 10.09
CA LEU A 330 0.04 8.52 11.02
C LEU A 330 1.55 8.73 11.10
N LYS A 331 2.23 8.93 9.96
CA LYS A 331 3.68 9.20 9.90
C LYS A 331 4.11 10.46 10.66
N ARG A 332 3.21 11.40 10.87
CA ARG A 332 3.48 12.63 11.65
C ARG A 332 3.37 12.40 13.15
N LYS A 333 2.67 11.35 13.59
CA LYS A 333 2.63 10.92 14.98
C LYS A 333 3.98 10.28 15.34
N LYS A 334 4.37 10.40 16.60
CA LYS A 334 5.65 9.85 17.11
C LYS A 334 5.44 8.88 18.26
N ASP A 335 4.20 8.48 18.50
CA ASP A 335 3.89 7.48 19.51
C ASP A 335 4.29 6.07 19.07
N ALA A 336 4.32 5.14 20.01
CA ALA A 336 4.77 3.76 19.79
C ALA A 336 3.92 3.02 18.75
N ALA A 337 2.59 3.24 18.73
CA ALA A 337 1.69 2.57 17.80
C ALA A 337 1.89 3.08 16.36
N ALA A 338 2.09 4.39 16.20
CA ALA A 338 2.37 5.00 14.90
C ALA A 338 3.74 4.55 14.35
N LEU A 339 4.79 4.52 15.18
CA LEU A 339 6.09 4.01 14.77
C LEU A 339 6.02 2.53 14.35
N LEU A 340 5.33 1.69 15.13
CA LEU A 340 5.10 0.30 14.80
C LEU A 340 4.33 0.16 13.47
N GLY A 341 3.28 0.96 13.29
CA GLY A 341 2.49 1.00 12.06
C GLY A 341 3.33 1.34 10.84
N VAL A 342 4.19 2.37 10.91
CA VAL A 342 5.10 2.74 9.83
C VAL A 342 6.08 1.60 9.52
N MET A 343 6.65 0.95 10.54
CA MET A 343 7.56 -0.18 10.32
C MET A 343 6.87 -1.36 9.63
N LEU A 344 5.68 -1.73 10.06
CA LEU A 344 4.98 -2.92 9.57
C LEU A 344 4.28 -2.67 8.21
N PHE A 345 3.57 -1.55 8.06
CA PHE A 345 2.75 -1.30 6.87
C PHE A 345 3.49 -0.58 5.75
N GLU A 346 4.59 0.10 6.04
CA GLU A 346 5.33 0.85 5.03
C GLU A 346 6.73 0.29 4.78
N GLN A 347 7.53 0.10 5.84
CA GLN A 347 8.91 -0.32 5.69
C GLN A 347 9.03 -1.82 5.38
N ALA A 348 8.27 -2.67 6.08
CA ALA A 348 8.32 -4.11 5.87
C ALA A 348 7.81 -4.52 4.49
N THR A 349 8.46 -5.51 3.90
CA THR A 349 7.97 -6.31 2.78
C THR A 349 7.52 -7.68 3.29
N ASP A 350 8.34 -8.26 4.15
CA ASP A 350 8.16 -9.56 4.78
C ASP A 350 8.16 -9.39 6.30
N ILE A 351 7.27 -10.10 6.97
CA ILE A 351 7.15 -10.05 8.42
C ILE A 351 7.21 -11.47 8.97
N ASN A 352 8.23 -11.76 9.77
CA ASN A 352 8.29 -12.98 10.56
C ASN A 352 7.61 -12.71 11.90
N PHE A 353 6.51 -13.42 12.13
CA PHE A 353 5.66 -13.22 13.30
C PHE A 353 5.97 -14.24 14.38
N TYR A 354 6.38 -13.75 15.56
CA TYR A 354 6.68 -14.54 16.75
C TYR A 354 5.64 -14.22 17.82
N PHE A 355 4.72 -15.13 18.06
CA PHE A 355 3.68 -14.95 19.07
C PHE A 355 3.91 -15.89 20.27
N GLY A 356 4.05 -15.29 21.45
CA GLY A 356 4.08 -15.98 22.74
C GLY A 356 2.83 -15.69 23.57
N GLY A 357 2.11 -16.74 23.96
CA GLY A 357 0.81 -16.64 24.61
C GLY A 357 0.86 -16.31 26.11
N ALA A 358 2.04 -16.15 26.73
CA ALA A 358 2.13 -15.89 28.18
C ALA A 358 1.36 -14.65 28.61
N ILE A 359 0.66 -14.76 29.72
CA ILE A 359 -0.05 -13.66 30.41
C ILE A 359 0.73 -13.25 31.64
N ASN A 360 1.01 -11.97 31.78
CA ASN A 360 1.64 -11.39 32.94
C ASN A 360 0.59 -10.76 33.90
N LYS A 361 1.06 -10.34 35.10
CA LYS A 361 0.18 -9.71 36.10
C LYS A 361 -0.51 -8.44 35.58
N SER A 362 0.20 -7.61 34.81
CA SER A 362 -0.34 -6.37 34.22
C SER A 362 -1.47 -6.67 33.22
N ASN A 363 -1.35 -7.75 32.43
CA ASN A 363 -2.43 -8.17 31.54
C ASN A 363 -3.68 -8.57 32.31
N VAL A 364 -3.51 -9.31 33.43
CA VAL A 364 -4.63 -9.73 34.30
C VAL A 364 -5.32 -8.52 34.96
N GLU A 365 -4.56 -7.55 35.45
CA GLU A 365 -5.09 -6.32 36.03
C GLU A 365 -5.89 -5.48 35.03
N LEU A 366 -5.52 -5.52 33.75
CA LEU A 366 -6.23 -4.87 32.62
C LEU A 366 -7.40 -5.74 32.12
N GLY A 367 -7.63 -6.94 32.68
CA GLY A 367 -8.68 -7.84 32.18
C GLY A 367 -8.39 -8.52 30.87
N ILE A 368 -7.13 -8.51 30.42
CA ILE A 368 -6.69 -9.09 29.15
C ILE A 368 -6.56 -10.62 29.33
N THR A 369 -7.32 -11.37 28.55
CA THR A 369 -7.29 -12.83 28.52
C THR A 369 -6.37 -13.35 27.42
N GLU A 370 -5.92 -14.62 27.52
CA GLU A 370 -5.16 -15.29 26.45
C GLU A 370 -5.89 -15.21 25.12
N LYS A 371 -7.17 -15.53 25.14
CA LYS A 371 -8.02 -15.48 23.95
C LYS A 371 -8.06 -14.08 23.31
N ARG A 372 -8.10 -13.01 24.11
CA ARG A 372 -8.10 -11.63 23.57
C ARG A 372 -6.76 -11.29 22.94
N LYS A 373 -5.64 -11.71 23.57
CA LYS A 373 -4.30 -11.52 22.98
C LYS A 373 -4.15 -12.23 21.63
N GLU A 374 -4.64 -13.46 21.56
CA GLU A 374 -4.62 -14.26 20.34
C GLU A 374 -5.46 -13.58 19.25
N GLN A 375 -6.69 -13.17 19.56
CA GLN A 375 -7.56 -12.44 18.62
C GLN A 375 -6.89 -11.19 18.07
N VAL A 376 -6.28 -10.35 18.91
CA VAL A 376 -5.59 -9.12 18.48
C VAL A 376 -4.39 -9.44 17.59
N ALA A 377 -3.66 -10.53 17.88
CA ALA A 377 -2.56 -10.97 17.02
C ALA A 377 -3.04 -11.48 15.66
N GLU A 378 -4.14 -12.25 15.63
CA GLU A 378 -4.77 -12.73 14.40
C GLU A 378 -5.32 -11.55 13.56
N GLU A 379 -6.00 -10.58 14.18
CA GLU A 379 -6.47 -9.36 13.54
C GLU A 379 -5.32 -8.58 12.91
N LEU A 380 -4.20 -8.42 13.62
CA LEU A 380 -3.01 -7.75 13.07
C LEU A 380 -2.45 -8.50 11.85
N VAL A 381 -2.33 -9.82 11.93
CA VAL A 381 -1.88 -10.65 10.80
C VAL A 381 -2.81 -10.47 9.58
N GLU A 382 -4.14 -10.48 9.80
CA GLU A 382 -5.11 -10.27 8.73
C GLU A 382 -4.96 -8.87 8.09
N HIS A 383 -4.81 -7.82 8.89
CA HIS A 383 -4.58 -6.46 8.38
C HIS A 383 -3.28 -6.36 7.56
N LEU A 384 -2.20 -6.97 8.01
CA LEU A 384 -0.92 -6.97 7.30
C LEU A 384 -1.02 -7.73 5.96
N GLN A 385 -1.66 -8.89 5.95
CA GLN A 385 -1.90 -9.65 4.72
C GLN A 385 -2.80 -8.89 3.74
N ASN A 386 -3.85 -8.24 4.24
CA ASN A 386 -4.73 -7.39 3.43
C ASN A 386 -4.02 -6.14 2.87
N ALA A 387 -2.97 -5.68 3.56
CA ALA A 387 -2.07 -4.63 3.08
C ALA A 387 -1.00 -5.14 2.10
N GLY A 388 -1.05 -6.42 1.71
CA GLY A 388 -0.12 -7.03 0.76
C GLY A 388 1.23 -7.40 1.36
N LYS A 389 1.35 -7.52 2.69
CA LYS A 389 2.58 -7.97 3.33
C LYS A 389 2.67 -9.50 3.34
N ASN A 390 3.88 -9.99 3.10
CA ASN A 390 4.17 -11.42 3.24
C ASN A 390 4.38 -11.73 4.72
N VAL A 391 3.40 -12.37 5.38
CA VAL A 391 3.46 -12.71 6.81
C VAL A 391 3.75 -14.18 6.99
N ASN A 392 4.90 -14.49 7.56
CA ASN A 392 5.34 -15.83 7.92
C ASN A 392 5.23 -16.03 9.43
N ILE A 393 4.48 -17.04 9.86
CA ILE A 393 4.38 -17.41 11.27
C ILE A 393 5.61 -18.24 11.65
N ALA A 394 6.63 -17.57 12.19
CA ALA A 394 7.89 -18.21 12.60
C ALA A 394 7.76 -18.96 13.92
N PHE A 395 6.87 -18.47 14.82
CA PHE A 395 6.58 -19.11 16.09
C PHE A 395 5.17 -18.70 16.58
N TRP A 396 4.40 -19.70 17.00
CA TRP A 396 3.08 -19.49 17.61
C TRP A 396 2.92 -20.46 18.78
N ALA A 397 3.00 -19.96 19.99
CA ALA A 397 2.81 -20.74 21.20
C ALA A 397 1.66 -20.18 22.03
N ILE A 398 0.68 -21.01 22.26
CA ILE A 398 -0.45 -20.78 23.14
C ILE A 398 -0.09 -21.28 24.56
#